data_1a15f2b0c41cb15273b2052c368c36c3
#
_entry.id   1a15f2b0c41cb15273b2052c368c36c3
#
_cell.length_a   1.000
_cell.length_b   1.000
_cell.length_c   1.000
_cell.angle_alpha   90.00
_cell.angle_beta   90.00
_cell.angle_gamma   90.00
#
_symmetry.space_group_name_H-M   'P 1'
#
loop_
_entity.id
_entity.type
_entity.pdbx_description
1 polymer ?
#
loop_
_entity_poly.entity_id
_entity_poly.type
_entity_poly.pdbx_seq_one_letter_code
_entity_poly.pdbx_strand_id
1 'polypeptide(L)'
;MALKDAALIELRFEDRRVLLAPHVGGAIAAFYDLPDGNGNDGRGALHWLRPASADALAACNPLGMASFPLLPYCNRLRDARFTFDGREIDLSTDGNAFDHALHGHAWRRPWRVGLVSSTMVELHLNHEPGSEPAHHWPYRYEATQRFELDDSGLFVTMSIRNLADQPMPFGMGHHPYYPRTPATRIHTNVRAMWHATQDLLPTFLGAHPCVDALASPEGSSANAFDLDNNFAGWSRSATIDWPDELRSVTLCADASFDHMVLYAPSAHPDLLCVEPVTNTVDFLNLDAPREDVGGGVLMPGETVQARFGWMPGDLAQSDVERNKSTFPVSS
;
A
#
# COMPACT_ATOMS: atom_id res chain seq x y z
N MET A 1 -16.73 -10.62 23.25
CA MET A 1 -15.86 -9.77 24.10
C MET A 1 -15.55 -8.54 23.29
N ALA A 2 -15.99 -7.37 23.71
CA ALA A 2 -15.99 -6.15 22.91
C ALA A 2 -14.56 -5.68 22.60
N LEU A 3 -14.26 -5.44 21.31
CA LEU A 3 -13.03 -4.86 20.76
C LEU A 3 -12.79 -3.38 21.17
N LYS A 4 -13.38 -2.92 22.29
CA LYS A 4 -13.38 -1.50 22.69
C LYS A 4 -12.08 -0.97 23.30
N ASP A 5 -11.06 -1.81 23.51
CA ASP A 5 -9.78 -1.42 24.14
C ASP A 5 -8.54 -1.88 23.35
N ALA A 6 -8.64 -2.02 22.02
CA ALA A 6 -7.47 -2.35 21.22
C ALA A 6 -6.61 -1.10 21.06
N ALA A 7 -5.61 -0.96 21.93
CA ALA A 7 -4.68 0.16 21.94
C ALA A 7 -3.89 0.22 20.62
N LEU A 8 -3.67 1.43 20.11
CA LEU A 8 -2.67 1.68 19.07
C LEU A 8 -1.28 1.32 19.61
N ILE A 9 -0.43 0.78 18.74
CA ILE A 9 0.98 0.57 19.07
C ILE A 9 1.78 1.72 18.48
N GLU A 10 2.59 2.36 19.33
CA GLU A 10 3.44 3.46 18.89
C GLU A 10 4.89 2.99 18.72
N LEU A 11 5.46 3.26 17.55
CA LEU A 11 6.91 3.24 17.30
C LEU A 11 7.47 4.66 17.44
N ARG A 12 8.69 4.76 17.99
CA ARG A 12 9.37 6.03 18.25
C ARG A 12 10.85 5.92 17.88
N PHE A 13 11.29 6.87 17.09
CA PHE A 13 12.71 7.11 16.83
C PHE A 13 12.95 8.62 16.82
N GLU A 14 13.70 9.14 17.77
CA GLU A 14 13.89 10.58 17.98
C GLU A 14 12.54 11.33 17.96
N ASP A 15 12.33 12.26 17.02
CA ASP A 15 11.10 13.03 16.85
C ASP A 15 10.05 12.28 15.99
N ARG A 16 10.43 11.18 15.36
CA ARG A 16 9.58 10.41 14.44
C ARG A 16 8.66 9.44 15.18
N ARG A 17 7.42 9.36 14.71
CA ARG A 17 6.36 8.53 15.30
C ARG A 17 5.59 7.77 14.25
N VAL A 18 5.25 6.53 14.58
CA VAL A 18 4.30 5.70 13.82
C VAL A 18 3.26 5.16 14.78
N LEU A 19 2.00 5.29 14.43
CA LEU A 19 0.89 4.65 15.15
C LEU A 19 0.36 3.50 14.30
N LEU A 20 0.34 2.31 14.87
CA LEU A 20 -0.20 1.10 14.23
C LEU A 20 -1.52 0.70 14.86
N ALA A 21 -2.47 0.24 14.04
CA ALA A 21 -3.78 -0.25 14.44
C ALA A 21 -3.94 -1.74 14.06
N PRO A 22 -3.36 -2.69 14.80
CA PRO A 22 -3.42 -4.12 14.48
C PRO A 22 -4.84 -4.65 14.33
N HIS A 23 -5.77 -4.12 15.13
CA HIS A 23 -7.18 -4.50 15.11
C HIS A 23 -7.97 -3.93 13.92
N VAL A 24 -7.43 -2.94 13.20
CA VAL A 24 -8.01 -2.35 11.99
C VAL A 24 -7.18 -2.75 10.78
N GLY A 25 -7.24 -4.01 10.40
CA GLY A 25 -6.56 -4.52 9.20
C GLY A 25 -5.03 -4.56 9.28
N GLY A 26 -4.42 -4.48 10.46
CA GLY A 26 -2.97 -4.34 10.57
C GLY A 26 -2.45 -3.01 10.00
N ALA A 27 -3.27 -1.97 10.01
CA ALA A 27 -3.05 -0.71 9.33
C ALA A 27 -2.07 0.22 10.08
N ILE A 28 -1.47 1.15 9.34
CA ILE A 28 -0.82 2.35 9.87
C ILE A 28 -1.91 3.38 10.11
N ALA A 29 -2.02 3.89 11.35
CA ALA A 29 -2.95 4.95 11.70
C ALA A 29 -2.35 6.34 11.50
N ALA A 30 -1.04 6.50 11.71
CA ALA A 30 -0.32 7.75 11.44
C ALA A 30 1.18 7.50 11.26
N PHE A 31 1.83 8.34 10.45
CA PHE A 31 3.29 8.47 10.34
C PHE A 31 3.62 9.96 10.27
N TYR A 32 4.39 10.46 11.24
CA TYR A 32 4.64 11.89 11.41
C TYR A 32 5.92 12.16 12.21
N ASP A 33 6.41 13.40 12.11
CA ASP A 33 7.46 13.95 12.96
C ASP A 33 6.89 15.01 13.91
N LEU A 34 7.49 15.14 15.11
CA LEU A 34 7.24 16.18 16.09
C LEU A 34 8.37 17.21 16.03
N PRO A 35 8.18 18.40 15.44
CA PRO A 35 9.26 19.34 15.14
C PRO A 35 10.11 19.82 16.33
N ASP A 36 9.56 19.72 17.56
CA ASP A 36 10.21 20.10 18.82
C ASP A 36 10.44 18.91 19.77
N GLY A 37 10.34 17.67 19.27
CA GLY A 37 10.41 16.44 20.06
C GLY A 37 9.23 16.22 21.00
N ASN A 38 8.47 17.25 21.35
CA ASN A 38 7.39 17.21 22.33
C ASN A 38 6.04 17.78 21.84
N GLY A 39 6.00 18.39 20.64
CA GLY A 39 4.79 19.00 20.08
C GLY A 39 4.33 20.29 20.83
N ASN A 40 5.23 20.94 21.57
CA ASN A 40 4.91 22.07 22.42
C ASN A 40 5.28 23.44 21.83
N ASP A 41 5.92 23.50 20.67
CA ASP A 41 6.35 24.76 20.01
C ASP A 41 5.22 25.48 19.26
N GLY A 42 4.00 24.93 19.30
CA GLY A 42 2.84 25.45 18.57
C GLY A 42 2.82 25.07 17.08
N ARG A 43 3.84 24.37 16.59
CA ARG A 43 3.85 23.75 15.27
C ARG A 43 3.29 22.35 15.39
N GLY A 44 2.12 22.05 14.94
CA GLY A 44 1.52 20.72 15.03
C GLY A 44 2.41 19.61 14.44
N ALA A 45 2.04 18.36 14.62
CA ALA A 45 2.72 17.22 14.04
C ALA A 45 2.82 17.33 12.49
N LEU A 46 3.99 17.02 11.94
CA LEU A 46 4.25 17.03 10.51
C LEU A 46 3.94 15.64 9.92
N HIS A 47 2.79 15.48 9.32
CA HIS A 47 2.31 14.19 8.82
C HIS A 47 2.90 13.84 7.46
N TRP A 48 3.58 12.69 7.36
CA TRP A 48 4.10 12.11 6.13
C TRP A 48 3.04 11.28 5.37
N LEU A 49 2.14 10.65 6.14
CA LEU A 49 0.93 10.03 5.63
C LEU A 49 -0.29 10.72 6.25
N ARG A 50 -1.42 10.75 5.53
CA ARG A 50 -2.68 11.29 6.05
C ARG A 50 -3.08 10.53 7.32
N PRO A 51 -3.21 11.19 8.48
CA PRO A 51 -3.55 10.48 9.71
C PRO A 51 -4.98 9.93 9.67
N ALA A 52 -5.20 8.83 10.38
CA ALA A 52 -6.52 8.29 10.61
C ALA A 52 -7.38 9.28 11.41
N SER A 53 -8.65 9.38 11.04
CA SER A 53 -9.60 10.14 11.85
C SER A 53 -10.03 9.35 13.09
N ALA A 54 -10.46 10.06 14.14
CA ALA A 54 -11.00 9.43 15.34
C ALA A 54 -12.22 8.56 15.03
N ASP A 55 -13.09 9.00 14.11
CA ASP A 55 -14.26 8.25 13.68
C ASP A 55 -13.89 6.96 12.94
N ALA A 56 -12.85 6.99 12.09
CA ALA A 56 -12.37 5.81 11.39
C ALA A 56 -11.78 4.77 12.35
N LEU A 57 -11.03 5.22 13.36
CA LEU A 57 -10.52 4.35 14.44
C LEU A 57 -11.66 3.73 15.25
N ALA A 58 -12.65 4.54 15.65
CA ALA A 58 -13.80 4.07 16.43
C ALA A 58 -14.68 3.08 15.63
N ALA A 59 -14.80 3.30 14.32
CA ALA A 59 -15.56 2.43 13.42
C ALA A 59 -14.77 1.20 12.92
N CYS A 60 -13.48 1.07 13.29
CA CYS A 60 -12.57 0.09 12.74
C CYS A 60 -12.59 0.08 11.19
N ASN A 61 -12.60 1.27 10.58
CA ASN A 61 -12.69 1.43 9.12
C ASN A 61 -11.29 1.58 8.49
N PRO A 62 -10.76 0.57 7.78
CA PRO A 62 -9.44 0.64 7.17
C PRO A 62 -9.29 1.74 6.12
N LEU A 63 -10.36 2.10 5.39
CA LEU A 63 -10.33 3.17 4.38
C LEU A 63 -10.07 4.56 4.97
N GLY A 64 -10.25 4.71 6.27
CA GLY A 64 -9.91 5.94 6.98
C GLY A 64 -8.55 5.91 7.68
N MET A 65 -7.76 4.83 7.52
CA MET A 65 -6.39 4.74 8.05
C MET A 65 -5.39 5.48 7.14
N ALA A 66 -4.16 5.64 7.62
CA ALA A 66 -3.07 6.24 6.86
C ALA A 66 -2.55 5.31 5.77
N SER A 67 -2.53 4.01 6.03
CA SER A 67 -2.19 2.99 5.05
C SER A 67 -2.62 1.61 5.55
N PHE A 68 -2.98 0.68 4.65
CA PHE A 68 -3.36 -0.70 5.00
C PHE A 68 -2.82 -1.72 3.99
N PRO A 69 -2.62 -2.99 4.41
CA PRO A 69 -2.07 -4.02 3.54
C PRO A 69 -3.08 -4.51 2.52
N LEU A 70 -2.59 -4.86 1.34
CA LEU A 70 -3.33 -5.49 0.26
C LEU A 70 -2.85 -6.93 0.11
N LEU A 71 -3.64 -7.90 0.59
CA LEU A 71 -3.34 -9.33 0.60
C LEU A 71 -4.64 -10.14 0.56
N PRO A 72 -4.68 -11.31 -0.11
CA PRO A 72 -3.62 -11.95 -0.90
C PRO A 72 -3.56 -11.46 -2.35
N TYR A 73 -4.20 -10.36 -2.70
CA TYR A 73 -4.12 -9.67 -3.99
C TYR A 73 -4.40 -8.17 -3.83
N CYS A 74 -3.90 -7.38 -4.77
CA CYS A 74 -4.13 -5.95 -4.82
C CYS A 74 -5.27 -5.63 -5.79
N ASN A 75 -6.06 -4.60 -5.44
CA ASN A 75 -7.10 -4.03 -6.27
C ASN A 75 -8.24 -5.02 -6.60
N ARG A 76 -8.92 -4.84 -7.75
CA ARG A 76 -10.15 -5.55 -8.11
C ARG A 76 -9.89 -6.88 -8.79
N LEU A 77 -10.78 -7.87 -8.56
CA LEU A 77 -10.97 -9.04 -9.40
C LEU A 77 -12.39 -8.99 -9.97
N ARG A 78 -12.49 -9.05 -11.29
CA ARG A 78 -13.73 -8.94 -12.08
C ARG A 78 -14.79 -9.90 -11.57
N ASP A 79 -16.00 -9.37 -11.33
CA ASP A 79 -17.19 -10.13 -10.90
C ASP A 79 -16.94 -11.04 -9.67
N ALA A 80 -15.89 -10.68 -8.89
CA ALA A 80 -15.42 -11.47 -7.77
C ALA A 80 -15.07 -12.93 -8.14
N ARG A 81 -14.58 -13.19 -9.36
CA ARG A 81 -14.30 -14.53 -9.88
C ARG A 81 -12.99 -14.58 -10.64
N PHE A 82 -12.37 -15.76 -10.62
CA PHE A 82 -11.22 -16.08 -11.47
C PHE A 82 -11.07 -17.61 -11.62
N THR A 83 -10.31 -18.00 -12.65
CA THR A 83 -9.93 -19.40 -12.84
C THR A 83 -8.45 -19.58 -12.52
N PHE A 84 -8.12 -20.52 -11.67
CA PHE A 84 -6.73 -20.86 -11.36
C PHE A 84 -6.56 -22.37 -11.25
N ASP A 85 -5.54 -22.90 -11.93
CA ASP A 85 -5.24 -24.35 -12.00
C ASP A 85 -6.47 -25.19 -12.38
N GLY A 86 -7.23 -24.71 -13.38
CA GLY A 86 -8.42 -25.36 -13.89
C GLY A 86 -9.65 -25.32 -12.97
N ARG A 87 -9.59 -24.58 -11.87
CA ARG A 87 -10.71 -24.40 -10.92
C ARG A 87 -11.27 -22.99 -11.03
N GLU A 88 -12.59 -22.88 -11.13
CA GLU A 88 -13.29 -21.62 -10.94
C GLU A 88 -13.39 -21.30 -9.43
N ILE A 89 -13.02 -20.08 -9.07
CA ILE A 89 -13.05 -19.57 -7.69
C ILE A 89 -14.00 -18.39 -7.66
N ASP A 90 -14.97 -18.45 -6.77
CA ASP A 90 -16.02 -17.44 -6.57
C ASP A 90 -15.85 -16.77 -5.20
N LEU A 91 -15.53 -15.48 -5.20
CA LEU A 91 -15.33 -14.62 -4.03
C LEU A 91 -16.56 -13.73 -3.77
N SER A 92 -17.68 -13.91 -4.50
CA SER A 92 -18.83 -13.01 -4.51
C SER A 92 -19.53 -12.85 -3.15
N THR A 93 -19.30 -13.77 -2.22
CA THR A 93 -19.90 -13.75 -0.89
C THR A 93 -19.01 -13.17 0.20
N ASP A 94 -17.85 -12.62 -0.14
CA ASP A 94 -16.88 -12.03 0.82
C ASP A 94 -17.38 -10.73 1.49
N GLY A 95 -18.69 -10.44 1.43
CA GLY A 95 -19.29 -9.27 2.07
C GLY A 95 -18.80 -7.94 1.46
N ASN A 96 -18.33 -7.98 0.21
CA ASN A 96 -17.94 -6.77 -0.50
C ASN A 96 -19.16 -5.93 -0.83
N ALA A 97 -19.12 -4.66 -0.45
CA ALA A 97 -20.08 -3.65 -0.90
C ALA A 97 -19.80 -3.16 -2.34
N PHE A 98 -18.83 -3.79 -3.02
CA PHE A 98 -18.37 -3.44 -4.36
C PHE A 98 -18.80 -4.52 -5.36
N ASP A 99 -19.02 -4.13 -6.61
CA ASP A 99 -19.39 -5.05 -7.70
C ASP A 99 -18.30 -6.08 -8.02
N HIS A 100 -17.04 -5.78 -7.63
CA HIS A 100 -15.86 -6.63 -7.81
C HIS A 100 -15.22 -6.94 -6.45
N ALA A 101 -14.58 -8.09 -6.31
CA ALA A 101 -13.79 -8.38 -5.12
C ALA A 101 -12.60 -7.43 -5.04
N LEU A 102 -12.31 -6.83 -3.86
CA LEU A 102 -11.37 -5.72 -3.71
C LEU A 102 -10.33 -6.01 -2.63
N HIS A 103 -9.02 -5.89 -2.98
CA HIS A 103 -7.86 -5.88 -2.10
C HIS A 103 -7.64 -7.14 -1.25
N GLY A 104 -8.27 -8.26 -1.62
CA GLY A 104 -8.32 -9.42 -0.74
C GLY A 104 -9.07 -9.14 0.56
N HIS A 105 -8.71 -9.83 1.62
CA HIS A 105 -9.44 -9.71 2.90
C HIS A 105 -8.56 -9.31 4.08
N ALA A 106 -7.24 -9.35 3.95
CA ALA A 106 -6.31 -9.10 5.05
C ALA A 106 -6.47 -7.70 5.68
N TRP A 107 -6.81 -6.69 4.88
CA TRP A 107 -7.06 -5.32 5.32
C TRP A 107 -8.31 -5.13 6.18
N ARG A 108 -9.21 -6.13 6.22
CA ARG A 108 -10.44 -6.13 7.03
C ARG A 108 -10.33 -7.00 8.28
N ARG A 109 -9.19 -7.68 8.45
CA ARG A 109 -8.98 -8.63 9.53
C ARG A 109 -8.13 -8.04 10.64
N PRO A 110 -8.40 -8.34 11.91
CA PRO A 110 -7.46 -8.04 12.96
C PRO A 110 -6.20 -8.88 12.81
N TRP A 111 -5.05 -8.26 12.98
CA TRP A 111 -3.74 -8.90 12.98
C TRP A 111 -3.27 -9.12 14.41
N ARG A 112 -2.69 -10.27 14.66
CA ARG A 112 -2.09 -10.61 15.96
C ARG A 112 -0.74 -9.93 16.10
N VAL A 113 -0.50 -9.30 17.24
CA VAL A 113 0.79 -8.69 17.57
C VAL A 113 1.79 -9.79 17.94
N GLY A 114 2.95 -9.75 17.32
CA GLY A 114 4.11 -10.58 17.61
C GLY A 114 5.18 -9.85 18.41
N LEU A 115 6.37 -9.68 17.82
CA LEU A 115 7.47 -8.95 18.45
C LEU A 115 7.18 -7.44 18.50
N VAL A 116 7.57 -6.80 19.59
CA VAL A 116 7.42 -5.35 19.80
C VAL A 116 8.66 -4.80 20.48
N SER A 117 9.19 -3.70 19.90
CA SER A 117 10.18 -2.83 20.54
C SER A 117 9.74 -1.36 20.36
N SER A 118 10.57 -0.41 20.78
CA SER A 118 10.30 1.01 20.53
C SER A 118 10.35 1.41 19.06
N THR A 119 11.08 0.64 18.24
CA THR A 119 11.34 0.95 16.81
C THR A 119 10.90 -0.15 15.86
N MET A 120 10.33 -1.25 16.36
CA MET A 120 9.92 -2.36 15.52
C MET A 120 8.68 -3.06 16.07
N VAL A 121 7.76 -3.39 15.18
CA VAL A 121 6.59 -4.25 15.47
C VAL A 121 6.44 -5.27 14.37
N GLU A 122 6.12 -6.51 14.75
CA GLU A 122 5.72 -7.57 13.83
C GLU A 122 4.26 -7.95 14.05
N LEU A 123 3.48 -7.98 12.97
CA LEU A 123 2.07 -8.37 12.96
C LEU A 123 1.90 -9.65 12.13
N HIS A 124 1.00 -10.53 12.57
CA HIS A 124 0.72 -11.82 11.95
C HIS A 124 -0.75 -11.99 11.63
N LEU A 125 -1.02 -12.56 10.46
CA LEU A 125 -2.36 -13.00 10.03
C LEU A 125 -2.29 -14.46 9.59
N ASN A 126 -3.21 -15.29 10.10
CA ASN A 126 -3.45 -16.64 9.60
C ASN A 126 -4.81 -16.69 8.93
N HIS A 127 -4.87 -17.26 7.74
CA HIS A 127 -6.10 -17.52 7.01
C HIS A 127 -6.34 -19.02 6.87
N GLU A 128 -7.52 -19.46 7.35
CA GLU A 128 -8.05 -20.80 7.18
C GLU A 128 -9.33 -20.72 6.34
N PRO A 129 -9.38 -21.36 5.15
CA PRO A 129 -10.57 -21.38 4.32
C PRO A 129 -11.80 -21.89 5.08
N GLY A 130 -12.93 -21.20 4.93
CA GLY A 130 -14.21 -21.60 5.57
C GLY A 130 -14.28 -21.36 7.08
N SER A 131 -13.24 -20.79 7.71
CA SER A 131 -13.25 -20.49 9.14
C SER A 131 -14.16 -19.31 9.50
N GLU A 132 -14.54 -18.49 8.52
CA GLU A 132 -15.43 -17.33 8.66
C GLU A 132 -16.41 -17.24 7.48
N PRO A 133 -17.67 -16.82 7.73
CA PRO A 133 -18.72 -16.82 6.70
C PRO A 133 -18.44 -15.91 5.50
N ALA A 134 -17.44 -15.06 5.58
CA ALA A 134 -17.22 -13.98 4.62
C ALA A 134 -15.87 -14.06 3.90
N HIS A 135 -15.12 -15.16 3.95
CA HIS A 135 -13.82 -15.24 3.32
C HIS A 135 -13.72 -16.49 2.43
N HIS A 136 -13.93 -16.27 1.15
CA HIS A 136 -13.98 -17.33 0.14
C HIS A 136 -12.65 -17.63 -0.54
N TRP A 137 -11.53 -16.95 -0.11
CA TRP A 137 -10.19 -17.33 -0.58
C TRP A 137 -9.89 -18.76 -0.20
N PRO A 138 -9.73 -19.69 -1.17
CA PRO A 138 -9.77 -21.12 -0.89
C PRO A 138 -8.42 -21.70 -0.44
N TYR A 139 -7.39 -20.84 -0.31
CA TYR A 139 -6.04 -21.27 0.02
C TYR A 139 -5.69 -20.84 1.43
N ARG A 140 -5.23 -21.82 2.24
CA ARG A 140 -4.67 -21.56 3.55
C ARG A 140 -3.34 -20.84 3.43
N TYR A 141 -3.14 -19.75 4.17
CA TYR A 141 -1.86 -19.03 4.19
C TYR A 141 -1.61 -18.34 5.52
N GLU A 142 -0.36 -18.02 5.76
CA GLU A 142 0.04 -17.05 6.78
C GLU A 142 0.68 -15.83 6.14
N ALA A 143 0.49 -14.66 6.77
CA ALA A 143 1.13 -13.43 6.36
C ALA A 143 1.72 -12.70 7.55
N THR A 144 2.81 -11.95 7.31
CA THR A 144 3.41 -11.07 8.30
C THR A 144 3.60 -9.68 7.74
N GLN A 145 3.55 -8.68 8.61
CA GLN A 145 4.02 -7.33 8.37
C GLN A 145 5.01 -6.98 9.48
N ARG A 146 6.22 -6.62 9.12
CA ARG A 146 7.23 -6.10 10.04
C ARG A 146 7.47 -4.64 9.73
N PHE A 147 7.19 -3.78 10.70
CA PHE A 147 7.38 -2.34 10.65
C PHE A 147 8.66 -2.01 11.38
N GLU A 148 9.54 -1.24 10.74
CA GLU A 148 10.83 -0.80 11.29
C GLU A 148 10.97 0.70 11.09
N LEU A 149 11.28 1.42 12.17
CA LEU A 149 11.44 2.86 12.20
C LEU A 149 12.86 3.20 12.59
N ASP A 150 13.55 3.99 11.75
CA ASP A 150 14.92 4.44 11.99
C ASP A 150 15.12 5.91 11.53
N ASP A 151 16.38 6.36 11.48
CA ASP A 151 16.76 7.69 11.01
C ASP A 151 16.38 7.96 9.56
N SER A 152 16.40 6.91 8.71
CA SER A 152 16.05 7.01 7.30
C SER A 152 14.54 7.13 7.08
N GLY A 153 13.71 6.49 7.92
CA GLY A 153 12.26 6.51 7.73
C GLY A 153 11.52 5.31 8.32
N LEU A 154 10.35 5.05 7.76
CA LEU A 154 9.51 3.89 8.08
C LEU A 154 9.61 2.86 6.96
N PHE A 155 9.98 1.63 7.31
CA PHE A 155 10.03 0.50 6.39
C PHE A 155 9.03 -0.59 6.79
N VAL A 156 8.44 -1.22 5.79
CA VAL A 156 7.51 -2.34 5.96
C VAL A 156 8.02 -3.52 5.15
N THR A 157 8.25 -4.63 5.83
CA THR A 157 8.52 -5.91 5.20
C THR A 157 7.26 -6.76 5.29
N MET A 158 6.69 -7.11 4.15
CA MET A 158 5.55 -8.00 4.04
C MET A 158 6.00 -9.39 3.64
N SER A 159 5.38 -10.43 4.18
CA SER A 159 5.55 -11.79 3.68
C SER A 159 4.21 -12.52 3.61
N ILE A 160 4.13 -13.47 2.67
CA ILE A 160 3.03 -14.42 2.55
C ILE A 160 3.59 -15.80 2.29
N ARG A 161 3.08 -16.81 3.01
CA ARG A 161 3.46 -18.20 2.88
C ARG A 161 2.25 -19.05 2.56
N ASN A 162 2.37 -19.87 1.52
CA ASN A 162 1.36 -20.84 1.17
C ASN A 162 1.39 -22.03 2.17
N LEU A 163 0.31 -22.22 2.90
CA LEU A 163 0.11 -23.35 3.82
C LEU A 163 -0.88 -24.39 3.26
N ALA A 164 -1.41 -24.14 2.05
CA ALA A 164 -2.23 -25.14 1.35
C ALA A 164 -1.35 -26.26 0.77
N ASP A 165 -1.97 -27.37 0.40
CA ASP A 165 -1.36 -28.52 -0.26
C ASP A 165 -1.30 -28.40 -1.80
N GLN A 166 -1.69 -27.25 -2.34
CA GLN A 166 -1.76 -26.91 -3.76
C GLN A 166 -1.13 -25.54 -4.04
N PRO A 167 -0.74 -25.25 -5.29
CA PRO A 167 -0.27 -23.92 -5.68
C PRO A 167 -1.31 -22.84 -5.36
N MET A 168 -0.85 -21.68 -4.92
CA MET A 168 -1.68 -20.55 -4.55
C MET A 168 -1.25 -19.31 -5.33
N PRO A 169 -2.15 -18.63 -6.08
CA PRO A 169 -1.83 -17.34 -6.67
C PRO A 169 -1.73 -16.28 -5.57
N PHE A 170 -0.92 -15.24 -5.80
CA PHE A 170 -0.81 -14.16 -4.82
C PHE A 170 -0.44 -12.82 -5.49
N GLY A 171 -0.80 -11.77 -4.81
CA GLY A 171 -0.28 -10.43 -4.95
C GLY A 171 -0.21 -9.76 -3.59
N MET A 172 0.65 -8.76 -3.45
CA MET A 172 0.78 -7.99 -2.21
C MET A 172 1.05 -6.52 -2.51
N GLY A 173 0.65 -5.66 -1.59
CA GLY A 173 0.84 -4.23 -1.68
C GLY A 173 0.42 -3.50 -0.42
N HIS A 174 0.48 -2.20 -0.49
CA HIS A 174 0.00 -1.33 0.58
C HIS A 174 -0.70 -0.10 -0.01
N HIS A 175 -1.69 0.43 0.71
CA HIS A 175 -2.56 1.52 0.24
C HIS A 175 -2.34 2.79 1.06
N PRO A 176 -1.23 3.52 0.85
CA PRO A 176 -0.95 4.75 1.60
C PRO A 176 -1.75 5.93 1.06
N TYR A 177 -2.28 6.72 1.98
CA TYR A 177 -2.87 8.03 1.73
C TYR A 177 -1.89 9.12 2.13
N TYR A 178 -1.66 10.07 1.23
CA TYR A 178 -0.79 11.21 1.48
C TYR A 178 -1.62 12.47 1.74
N PRO A 179 -1.13 13.42 2.58
CA PRO A 179 -1.69 14.76 2.60
C PRO A 179 -1.67 15.35 1.19
N ARG A 180 -2.77 15.98 0.76
CA ARG A 180 -2.85 16.62 -0.55
C ARG A 180 -3.17 18.09 -0.38
N THR A 181 -2.25 18.95 -0.81
CA THR A 181 -2.40 20.40 -0.85
C THR A 181 -2.51 20.88 -2.31
N PRO A 182 -2.90 22.13 -2.57
CA PRO A 182 -2.87 22.68 -3.93
C PRO A 182 -1.48 22.67 -4.58
N ALA A 183 -0.40 22.65 -3.78
CA ALA A 183 0.98 22.65 -4.26
C ALA A 183 1.57 21.24 -4.40
N THR A 184 0.90 20.18 -3.91
CA THR A 184 1.42 18.81 -3.91
C THR A 184 1.82 18.36 -5.31
N ARG A 185 3.04 17.82 -5.44
CA ARG A 185 3.60 17.30 -6.69
C ARG A 185 4.01 15.85 -6.51
N ILE A 186 3.99 15.10 -7.61
CA ILE A 186 4.40 13.69 -7.65
C ILE A 186 5.45 13.54 -8.73
N HIS A 187 6.54 12.86 -8.40
CA HIS A 187 7.57 12.48 -9.36
C HIS A 187 7.82 10.98 -9.26
N THR A 188 7.73 10.27 -10.39
CA THR A 188 8.07 8.85 -10.50
C THR A 188 8.25 8.45 -11.95
N ASN A 189 8.90 7.31 -12.20
CA ASN A 189 9.03 6.74 -13.53
C ASN A 189 8.24 5.42 -13.62
N VAL A 190 7.44 5.31 -14.66
CA VAL A 190 6.66 4.13 -15.00
C VAL A 190 6.77 3.86 -16.51
N ARG A 191 6.65 2.60 -16.92
CA ARG A 191 6.76 2.24 -18.35
C ARG A 191 5.48 2.54 -19.12
N ALA A 192 4.33 2.19 -18.56
CA ALA A 192 3.04 2.33 -19.22
C ALA A 192 1.89 2.32 -18.19
N MET A 193 0.74 2.81 -18.60
CA MET A 193 -0.49 2.82 -17.82
C MET A 193 -1.47 1.75 -18.32
N TRP A 194 -2.12 1.04 -17.41
CA TRP A 194 -3.29 0.25 -17.72
C TRP A 194 -4.49 1.18 -17.91
N HIS A 195 -4.99 1.28 -19.15
CA HIS A 195 -6.24 1.94 -19.45
C HIS A 195 -7.40 1.13 -18.87
N ALA A 196 -8.43 1.81 -18.37
CA ALA A 196 -9.52 1.15 -17.67
C ALA A 196 -10.88 1.54 -18.26
N THR A 197 -11.87 0.69 -18.00
CA THR A 197 -13.30 0.94 -18.25
C THR A 197 -13.82 1.91 -17.18
N GLN A 198 -15.09 2.30 -17.28
CA GLN A 198 -15.75 3.17 -16.30
C GLN A 198 -15.86 2.50 -14.91
N ASP A 199 -15.94 1.18 -14.84
CA ASP A 199 -15.91 0.36 -13.62
C ASP A 199 -14.51 -0.05 -13.17
N LEU A 200 -13.49 0.65 -13.71
CA LEU A 200 -12.09 0.55 -13.30
C LEU A 200 -11.44 -0.82 -13.56
N LEU A 201 -11.97 -1.58 -14.52
CA LEU A 201 -11.33 -2.81 -14.98
C LEU A 201 -10.37 -2.53 -16.14
N PRO A 202 -9.20 -3.19 -16.17
CA PRO A 202 -8.18 -2.93 -17.18
C PRO A 202 -8.65 -3.38 -18.58
N THR A 203 -8.25 -2.62 -19.60
CA THR A 203 -8.56 -2.89 -21.01
C THR A 203 -7.30 -3.20 -21.81
N PHE A 204 -6.30 -2.34 -21.79
CA PHE A 204 -5.00 -2.54 -22.42
C PHE A 204 -3.91 -1.73 -21.72
N LEU A 205 -2.68 -2.20 -21.83
CA LEU A 205 -1.50 -1.49 -21.34
C LEU A 205 -0.94 -0.62 -22.45
N GLY A 206 -0.74 0.67 -22.21
CA GLY A 206 -0.30 1.59 -23.26
C GLY A 206 0.26 2.92 -22.77
N ALA A 207 0.65 3.74 -23.72
CA ALA A 207 1.10 5.10 -23.47
C ALA A 207 -0.07 5.98 -23.01
N HIS A 208 0.23 6.91 -22.12
CA HIS A 208 -0.69 7.95 -21.68
C HIS A 208 0.10 9.20 -21.32
N PRO A 209 -0.39 10.43 -21.57
CA PRO A 209 0.36 11.66 -21.26
C PRO A 209 0.81 11.79 -19.79
N CYS A 210 0.10 11.17 -18.85
CA CYS A 210 0.51 11.18 -17.44
C CYS A 210 1.83 10.42 -17.18
N VAL A 211 2.22 9.47 -18.03
CA VAL A 211 3.50 8.72 -17.91
C VAL A 211 4.67 9.70 -18.04
N ASP A 212 4.68 10.52 -19.10
CA ASP A 212 5.70 11.53 -19.33
C ASP A 212 5.63 12.65 -18.27
N ALA A 213 4.40 13.01 -17.88
CA ALA A 213 4.19 14.03 -16.86
C ALA A 213 4.77 13.60 -15.48
N LEU A 214 4.56 12.36 -15.07
CA LEU A 214 5.11 11.82 -13.82
C LEU A 214 6.65 11.72 -13.86
N ALA A 215 7.24 11.52 -15.04
CA ALA A 215 8.69 11.44 -15.22
C ALA A 215 9.37 12.83 -15.32
N SER A 216 8.60 13.92 -15.34
CA SER A 216 9.17 15.28 -15.37
C SER A 216 10.06 15.53 -14.16
N PRO A 217 11.24 16.14 -14.32
CA PRO A 217 12.14 16.47 -13.21
C PRO A 217 11.51 17.33 -12.12
N GLU A 218 10.61 18.24 -12.51
CA GLU A 218 9.88 19.09 -11.55
C GLU A 218 8.67 18.36 -10.93
N GLY A 219 8.43 17.08 -11.32
CA GLY A 219 7.23 16.35 -10.95
C GLY A 219 5.95 16.96 -11.55
N SER A 220 4.84 16.29 -11.38
CA SER A 220 3.52 16.77 -11.80
C SER A 220 2.67 17.17 -10.62
N SER A 221 1.85 18.23 -10.79
CA SER A 221 0.86 18.60 -9.79
C SER A 221 -0.12 17.43 -9.57
N ALA A 222 -0.33 17.02 -8.33
CA ALA A 222 -1.32 16.01 -7.99
C ALA A 222 -2.74 16.42 -8.44
N ASN A 223 -3.01 17.73 -8.54
CA ASN A 223 -4.30 18.27 -8.96
C ASN A 223 -4.50 18.29 -10.49
N ALA A 224 -3.47 17.95 -11.27
CA ALA A 224 -3.59 17.76 -12.72
C ALA A 224 -4.16 16.39 -13.10
N PHE A 225 -4.32 15.49 -12.14
CA PHE A 225 -4.77 14.13 -12.36
C PHE A 225 -6.25 13.94 -11.99
N ASP A 226 -6.90 13.05 -12.72
CA ASP A 226 -8.18 12.42 -12.38
C ASP A 226 -7.99 10.92 -12.67
N LEU A 227 -7.31 10.21 -11.77
CA LEU A 227 -6.82 8.86 -11.99
C LEU A 227 -7.21 7.92 -10.84
N ASP A 228 -7.56 6.70 -11.22
CA ASP A 228 -7.58 5.49 -10.40
C ASP A 228 -7.00 4.36 -11.29
N ASN A 229 -5.70 4.43 -11.56
CA ASN A 229 -5.09 3.57 -12.55
C ASN A 229 -3.84 2.85 -12.02
N ASN A 230 -3.63 1.65 -12.53
CA ASN A 230 -2.41 0.88 -12.33
C ASN A 230 -1.39 1.16 -13.44
N PHE A 231 -0.12 1.16 -13.06
CA PHE A 231 1.03 1.35 -13.93
C PHE A 231 1.97 0.15 -13.83
N ALA A 232 2.51 -0.29 -14.98
CA ALA A 232 3.50 -1.35 -15.06
C ALA A 232 4.91 -0.79 -15.29
N GLY A 233 5.94 -1.53 -14.87
CA GLY A 233 7.33 -1.13 -15.00
C GLY A 233 7.67 0.10 -14.17
N TRP A 234 7.18 0.13 -12.92
CA TRP A 234 7.50 1.19 -11.97
C TRP A 234 8.98 1.14 -11.56
N SER A 235 9.61 2.31 -11.50
CA SER A 235 11.01 2.46 -11.06
C SER A 235 11.25 2.12 -9.58
N ARG A 236 10.22 1.78 -8.84
CA ARG A 236 10.24 1.47 -7.41
C ARG A 236 10.64 2.64 -6.52
N SER A 237 10.49 3.85 -7.05
CA SER A 237 10.69 5.09 -6.33
C SER A 237 9.67 6.12 -6.78
N ALA A 238 9.00 6.76 -5.83
CA ALA A 238 8.11 7.89 -6.07
C ALA A 238 8.34 8.94 -5.00
N THR A 239 8.49 10.19 -5.41
CA THR A 239 8.61 11.32 -4.48
C THR A 239 7.32 12.12 -4.47
N ILE A 240 6.81 12.41 -3.31
CA ILE A 240 5.70 13.30 -3.05
C ILE A 240 6.26 14.57 -2.40
N ASP A 241 6.14 15.68 -3.10
CA ASP A 241 6.65 16.98 -2.68
C ASP A 241 5.51 17.88 -2.18
N TRP A 242 5.74 18.60 -1.09
CA TRP A 242 4.91 19.70 -0.60
C TRP A 242 5.74 21.00 -0.61
N PRO A 243 5.82 21.70 -1.76
CA PRO A 243 6.66 22.91 -1.89
C PRO A 243 6.26 24.05 -0.95
N ASP A 244 4.99 24.16 -0.62
CA ASP A 244 4.43 25.11 0.33
C ASP A 244 4.87 24.83 1.79
N GLU A 245 5.30 23.62 2.09
CA GLU A 245 5.77 23.19 3.39
C GLU A 245 7.29 22.88 3.41
N LEU A 246 7.99 23.05 2.27
CA LEU A 246 9.43 22.79 2.06
C LEU A 246 9.85 21.37 2.45
N ARG A 247 8.98 20.38 2.24
CA ARG A 247 9.23 18.96 2.58
C ARG A 247 8.88 18.02 1.44
N SER A 248 9.43 16.82 1.53
CA SER A 248 9.14 15.73 0.61
C SER A 248 9.14 14.39 1.35
N VAL A 249 8.51 13.37 0.77
CA VAL A 249 8.68 11.99 1.18
C VAL A 249 8.94 11.13 -0.03
N THR A 250 9.95 10.27 0.04
CA THR A 250 10.22 9.28 -1.01
C THR A 250 9.69 7.92 -0.58
N LEU A 251 8.71 7.41 -1.32
CA LEU A 251 8.32 6.00 -1.28
C LEU A 251 9.35 5.21 -2.09
N CYS A 252 9.97 4.21 -1.49
CA CYS A 252 10.89 3.29 -2.15
C CYS A 252 10.46 1.84 -1.93
N ALA A 253 10.79 0.96 -2.88
CA ALA A 253 10.40 -0.44 -2.83
C ALA A 253 11.46 -1.36 -3.45
N ASP A 254 11.48 -2.64 -3.07
CA ASP A 254 12.37 -3.64 -3.67
C ASP A 254 11.86 -4.13 -5.05
N ALA A 255 12.61 -5.04 -5.66
CA ALA A 255 12.34 -5.51 -7.02
C ALA A 255 11.00 -6.25 -7.19
N SER A 256 10.35 -6.65 -6.10
CA SER A 256 9.06 -7.34 -6.14
C SER A 256 7.90 -6.40 -6.49
N PHE A 257 8.08 -5.10 -6.21
CA PHE A 257 7.11 -4.06 -6.51
C PHE A 257 7.44 -3.39 -7.84
N ASP A 258 7.04 -3.99 -8.95
CA ASP A 258 7.23 -3.45 -10.30
C ASP A 258 5.97 -2.79 -10.88
N HIS A 259 4.92 -2.71 -10.08
CA HIS A 259 3.65 -2.05 -10.37
C HIS A 259 3.35 -0.96 -9.33
N MET A 260 2.56 0.01 -9.73
CA MET A 260 2.11 1.11 -8.88
C MET A 260 0.66 1.46 -9.21
N VAL A 261 -0.12 1.83 -8.21
CA VAL A 261 -1.42 2.49 -8.41
C VAL A 261 -1.28 3.97 -8.07
N LEU A 262 -1.81 4.83 -8.93
CA LEU A 262 -2.04 6.24 -8.62
C LEU A 262 -3.54 6.47 -8.52
N TYR A 263 -4.00 6.83 -7.32
CA TYR A 263 -5.36 7.25 -7.04
C TYR A 263 -5.35 8.73 -6.65
N ALA A 264 -5.80 9.58 -7.55
CA ALA A 264 -5.85 11.03 -7.41
C ALA A 264 -7.14 11.57 -8.06
N PRO A 265 -8.32 11.26 -7.48
CA PRO A 265 -9.59 11.63 -8.09
C PRO A 265 -9.82 13.15 -8.01
N SER A 266 -10.35 13.73 -9.10
CA SER A 266 -10.71 15.16 -9.15
C SER A 266 -11.92 15.49 -8.26
N ALA A 267 -12.83 14.54 -8.10
CA ALA A 267 -14.03 14.68 -7.27
C ALA A 267 -13.72 14.71 -5.76
N HIS A 268 -12.55 14.23 -5.35
CA HIS A 268 -12.09 14.16 -3.96
C HIS A 268 -10.67 14.74 -3.84
N PRO A 269 -10.53 16.08 -3.86
CA PRO A 269 -9.23 16.75 -3.93
C PRO A 269 -8.36 16.60 -2.68
N ASP A 270 -8.89 16.00 -1.63
CA ASP A 270 -8.19 15.61 -0.40
C ASP A 270 -7.58 14.20 -0.43
N LEU A 271 -7.90 13.41 -1.46
CA LEU A 271 -7.40 12.05 -1.62
C LEU A 271 -6.22 11.98 -2.60
N LEU A 272 -5.13 11.37 -2.14
CA LEU A 272 -3.96 11.04 -2.93
C LEU A 272 -3.36 9.73 -2.41
N CYS A 273 -3.26 8.73 -3.29
CA CYS A 273 -2.55 7.49 -3.02
C CYS A 273 -1.52 7.21 -4.11
N VAL A 274 -0.34 6.78 -3.70
CA VAL A 274 0.71 6.23 -4.56
C VAL A 274 1.08 4.89 -3.94
N GLU A 275 0.58 3.81 -4.52
CA GLU A 275 0.53 2.49 -3.89
C GLU A 275 1.60 1.57 -4.49
N PRO A 276 2.54 1.04 -3.69
CA PRO A 276 3.42 -0.02 -4.13
C PRO A 276 2.63 -1.32 -4.19
N VAL A 277 2.54 -1.94 -5.36
CA VAL A 277 1.82 -3.20 -5.57
C VAL A 277 2.62 -4.16 -6.45
N THR A 278 2.42 -5.46 -6.27
CA THR A 278 3.10 -6.49 -7.05
C THR A 278 2.27 -6.97 -8.24
N ASN A 279 1.02 -6.53 -8.37
CA ASN A 279 0.13 -6.94 -9.46
C ASN A 279 -0.78 -5.80 -9.91
N THR A 280 -1.22 -5.85 -11.17
CA THR A 280 -2.23 -4.97 -11.72
C THR A 280 -3.64 -5.37 -11.29
N VAL A 281 -4.62 -4.50 -11.55
CA VAL A 281 -6.04 -4.80 -11.40
C VAL A 281 -6.38 -6.04 -12.23
N ASP A 282 -7.20 -6.94 -11.69
CA ASP A 282 -7.76 -8.11 -12.39
C ASP A 282 -6.71 -9.10 -12.96
N PHE A 283 -5.50 -9.11 -12.39
CA PHE A 283 -4.33 -9.82 -12.91
C PHE A 283 -4.54 -11.32 -13.14
N LEU A 284 -5.46 -11.96 -12.40
CA LEU A 284 -5.78 -13.38 -12.53
C LEU A 284 -6.69 -13.69 -13.73
N ASN A 285 -7.33 -12.67 -14.32
CA ASN A 285 -8.23 -12.81 -15.46
C ASN A 285 -7.66 -12.22 -16.75
N LEU A 286 -6.46 -11.62 -16.71
CA LEU A 286 -5.82 -11.02 -17.87
C LEU A 286 -4.94 -12.03 -18.61
N ASP A 287 -5.16 -12.15 -19.91
CA ASP A 287 -4.27 -12.89 -20.82
C ASP A 287 -3.18 -11.93 -21.34
N ALA A 288 -2.19 -11.68 -20.51
CA ALA A 288 -1.07 -10.78 -20.82
C ALA A 288 0.22 -11.29 -20.16
N PRO A 289 1.41 -10.86 -20.65
CA PRO A 289 2.70 -11.24 -20.07
C PRO A 289 2.78 -10.91 -18.58
N ARG A 290 3.47 -11.77 -17.82
CA ARG A 290 3.62 -11.59 -16.38
C ARG A 290 4.27 -10.25 -16.00
N GLU A 291 5.19 -9.75 -16.79
CA GLU A 291 5.83 -8.44 -16.64
C GLU A 291 4.85 -7.26 -16.74
N ASP A 292 3.68 -7.49 -17.34
CA ASP A 292 2.62 -6.50 -17.50
C ASP A 292 1.53 -6.63 -16.43
N VAL A 293 1.28 -7.85 -15.94
CA VAL A 293 0.21 -8.09 -14.95
C VAL A 293 0.72 -8.31 -13.53
N GLY A 294 1.96 -8.75 -13.37
CA GLY A 294 2.55 -9.01 -12.05
C GLY A 294 1.96 -10.20 -11.31
N GLY A 295 1.99 -10.13 -9.99
CA GLY A 295 1.55 -11.19 -9.11
C GLY A 295 2.47 -12.41 -9.11
N GLY A 296 2.03 -13.51 -8.53
CA GLY A 296 2.83 -14.72 -8.44
C GLY A 296 2.03 -15.97 -8.14
N VAL A 297 2.74 -17.08 -8.09
CA VAL A 297 2.25 -18.37 -7.61
C VAL A 297 3.23 -18.90 -6.58
N LEU A 298 2.72 -19.29 -5.42
CA LEU A 298 3.49 -19.97 -4.37
C LEU A 298 3.15 -21.43 -4.37
N MET A 299 4.17 -22.28 -4.48
CA MET A 299 4.02 -23.72 -4.26
C MET A 299 3.77 -24.00 -2.78
N PRO A 300 3.23 -25.19 -2.42
CA PRO A 300 3.04 -25.59 -1.03
C PRO A 300 4.29 -25.38 -0.17
N GLY A 301 4.17 -24.64 0.92
CA GLY A 301 5.24 -24.31 1.85
C GLY A 301 6.15 -23.16 1.43
N GLU A 302 6.04 -22.65 0.20
CA GLU A 302 6.84 -21.50 -0.25
C GLU A 302 6.42 -20.21 0.44
N THR A 303 7.40 -19.34 0.63
CA THR A 303 7.26 -18.00 1.19
C THR A 303 7.85 -16.98 0.24
N VAL A 304 7.15 -15.89 0.02
CA VAL A 304 7.71 -14.69 -0.61
C VAL A 304 7.74 -13.56 0.40
N GLN A 305 8.73 -12.69 0.26
CA GLN A 305 8.91 -11.50 1.08
C GLN A 305 9.24 -10.32 0.19
N ALA A 306 8.67 -9.16 0.52
CA ALA A 306 8.90 -7.91 -0.19
C ALA A 306 8.94 -6.74 0.79
N ARG A 307 9.81 -5.74 0.51
CA ARG A 307 10.03 -4.59 1.38
C ARG A 307 9.83 -3.29 0.62
N PHE A 308 9.18 -2.34 1.29
CA PHE A 308 9.04 -0.95 0.85
C PHE A 308 9.11 -0.03 2.06
N GLY A 309 9.19 1.30 1.82
CA GLY A 309 9.23 2.25 2.92
C GLY A 309 9.10 3.69 2.47
N TRP A 310 8.97 4.57 3.44
CA TRP A 310 8.87 6.02 3.26
C TRP A 310 10.06 6.68 3.93
N MET A 311 10.79 7.47 3.16
CA MET A 311 11.95 8.26 3.61
C MET A 311 11.55 9.73 3.58
N PRO A 312 11.25 10.34 4.74
CA PRO A 312 11.07 11.79 4.88
C PRO A 312 12.31 12.58 4.55
N GLY A 313 12.15 13.75 3.95
CA GLY A 313 13.25 14.64 3.60
C GLY A 313 12.82 16.08 3.40
N ASP A 314 13.79 16.96 3.38
CA ASP A 314 13.61 18.36 3.01
C ASP A 314 13.64 18.52 1.49
N LEU A 315 12.80 19.41 0.93
CA LEU A 315 12.71 19.62 -0.50
C LEU A 315 14.05 20.06 -1.11
N ALA A 316 14.85 20.83 -0.37
CA ALA A 316 16.18 21.27 -0.79
C ALA A 316 17.21 20.12 -0.92
N GLN A 317 17.00 18.98 -0.24
CA GLN A 317 17.85 17.80 -0.32
C GLN A 317 17.38 16.81 -1.39
N SER A 318 16.08 16.80 -1.71
CA SER A 318 15.48 15.87 -2.68
C SER A 318 16.06 16.02 -4.09
N ASP A 319 16.52 17.18 -4.49
CA ASP A 319 17.15 17.42 -5.80
C ASP A 319 18.51 16.70 -5.95
N VAL A 320 19.20 16.43 -4.84
CA VAL A 320 20.50 15.73 -4.82
C VAL A 320 20.30 14.19 -4.77
N GLU A 321 19.22 13.71 -4.16
CA GLU A 321 18.96 12.28 -3.95
C GLU A 321 18.15 11.63 -5.07
N ARG A 322 17.42 12.39 -5.89
CA ARG A 322 16.73 11.88 -7.10
C ARG A 322 17.65 11.07 -8.03
N ASN A 323 18.96 11.29 -7.94
CA ASN A 323 19.99 10.58 -8.69
C ASN A 323 20.58 9.35 -7.97
N LYS A 324 20.17 9.03 -6.72
CA LYS A 324 20.80 7.99 -5.89
C LYS A 324 19.84 6.97 -5.29
N SER A 325 18.59 6.86 -5.76
CA SER A 325 17.62 5.95 -5.15
C SER A 325 18.01 4.48 -5.33
N THR A 326 18.82 3.99 -4.40
CA THR A 326 18.98 2.56 -4.16
C THR A 326 18.53 2.29 -2.73
N PHE A 327 17.74 1.24 -2.54
CA PHE A 327 17.40 0.70 -1.24
C PHE A 327 18.67 0.61 -0.39
N PRO A 328 18.69 1.08 0.87
CA PRO A 328 19.81 0.82 1.75
C PRO A 328 19.96 -0.71 1.87
N VAL A 329 21.09 -1.23 1.39
CA VAL A 329 21.41 -2.66 1.50
C VAL A 329 21.72 -2.90 2.97
N SER A 330 20.85 -3.63 3.67
CA SER A 330 21.14 -4.11 5.02
C SER A 330 22.36 -5.02 4.95
N SER A 331 23.44 -4.57 5.58
CA SER A 331 24.64 -5.37 5.86
C SER A 331 24.35 -6.45 6.89
#